data_ff8006c16695bb8c7c1ad282ff142af3
#
_entry.id   ff8006c16695bb8c7c1ad282ff142af3
#
_cell.length_a   1.000
_cell.length_b   1.000
_cell.length_c   1.000
_cell.angle_alpha   90.00
_cell.angle_beta   90.00
_cell.angle_gamma   90.00
#
_symmetry.space_group_name_H-M   'P 1'
#
loop_
_entity.id
_entity.type
_entity.pdbx_description
1 polymer ?
#
loop_
_entity_poly.entity_id
_entity_poly.type
_entity_poly.pdbx_seq_one_letter_code
_entity_poly.pdbx_strand_id
1 'polypeptide(L)'
;MNVSTLIRERLSSLHPVSLEIIDDSASHAGHAGAHDHAERTGATEGTHFEITIVSPAFTGQSPVARHRMIYDLLGDLMKTRIHALKIDARAQ
;
A
#
# COMPACT_ATOMS: atom_id res chain seq x y z
N MET A 1 -13.23 -8.88 -0.63
CA MET A 1 -11.81 -8.79 -0.28
C MET A 1 -11.41 -7.33 -0.27
N ASN A 2 -10.82 -6.83 0.82
CA ASN A 2 -10.45 -5.42 0.86
C ASN A 2 -9.10 -5.18 0.18
N VAL A 3 -8.77 -3.92 -0.01
CA VAL A 3 -7.55 -3.55 -0.76
C VAL A 3 -6.29 -3.97 -0.01
N SER A 4 -6.27 -3.86 1.31
CA SER A 4 -5.12 -4.31 2.10
C SER A 4 -4.81 -5.79 1.85
N THR A 5 -5.84 -6.62 1.77
CA THR A 5 -5.68 -8.03 1.50
C THR A 5 -5.15 -8.26 0.09
N LEU A 6 -5.65 -7.51 -0.87
CA LEU A 6 -5.16 -7.59 -2.25
C LEU A 6 -3.69 -7.21 -2.35
N ILE A 7 -3.30 -6.13 -1.66
CA ILE A 7 -1.90 -5.71 -1.64
C ILE A 7 -1.03 -6.81 -1.05
N ARG A 8 -1.45 -7.39 0.07
CA ARG A 8 -0.70 -8.46 0.72
C ARG A 8 -0.51 -9.66 -0.19
N GLU A 9 -1.56 -10.04 -0.88
CA GLU A 9 -1.48 -11.16 -1.83
C GLU A 9 -0.50 -10.90 -2.96
N ARG A 10 -0.55 -9.68 -3.52
CA ARG A 10 0.35 -9.31 -4.61
C ARG A 10 1.81 -9.32 -4.16
N LEU A 11 2.07 -8.78 -2.98
CA LEU A 11 3.44 -8.69 -2.46
C LEU A 11 3.97 -10.00 -1.92
N SER A 12 3.12 -11.00 -1.73
CA SER A 12 3.56 -12.30 -1.24
C SER A 12 4.56 -12.97 -2.18
N SER A 13 4.55 -12.62 -3.46
CA SER A 13 5.50 -13.18 -4.43
C SER A 13 6.95 -12.76 -4.15
N LEU A 14 7.14 -11.73 -3.33
CA LEU A 14 8.48 -11.29 -2.92
C LEU A 14 8.99 -12.06 -1.69
N HIS A 15 8.19 -12.96 -1.15
CA HIS A 15 8.51 -13.75 0.03
C HIS A 15 9.03 -12.89 1.19
N PRO A 16 8.27 -11.88 1.60
CA PRO A 16 8.76 -10.97 2.64
C PRO A 16 8.89 -11.67 3.98
N VAL A 17 9.94 -11.32 4.71
CA VAL A 17 10.11 -11.78 6.08
C VAL A 17 9.27 -10.93 7.03
N SER A 18 8.89 -9.73 6.60
CA SER A 18 8.03 -8.84 7.36
C SER A 18 7.24 -7.98 6.37
N LEU A 19 5.96 -7.84 6.63
CA LEU A 19 5.09 -7.02 5.78
C LEU A 19 4.03 -6.37 6.65
N GLU A 20 4.03 -5.05 6.66
CA GLU A 20 3.03 -4.28 7.37
C GLU A 20 2.32 -3.37 6.38
N ILE A 21 1.02 -3.39 6.39
CA ILE A 21 0.19 -2.56 5.53
C ILE A 21 -0.75 -1.76 6.41
N ILE A 22 -0.65 -0.45 6.32
CA ILE A 22 -1.49 0.45 7.10
C ILE A 22 -2.45 1.15 6.15
N ASP A 23 -3.74 1.03 6.42
CA ASP A 23 -4.76 1.75 5.69
C ASP A 23 -4.94 3.11 6.35
N ASP A 24 -4.31 4.12 5.76
CA ASP A 24 -4.29 5.46 6.31
C ASP A 24 -5.56 6.25 6.02
N SER A 25 -6.47 5.68 5.24
CA SER A 25 -7.76 6.33 4.97
C SER A 25 -8.55 6.55 6.24
N ALA A 26 -8.46 5.61 7.18
CA ALA A 26 -9.17 5.70 8.43
C ALA A 26 -8.72 6.90 9.27
N SER A 27 -7.42 7.24 9.21
CA SER A 27 -6.90 8.40 9.91
C SER A 27 -7.48 9.69 9.37
N HIS A 28 -7.61 9.78 8.06
CA HIS A 28 -8.21 10.95 7.43
C HIS A 28 -9.69 11.07 7.77
N ALA A 29 -10.38 9.95 7.82
CA ALA A 29 -11.80 9.93 8.18
C ALA A 29 -12.04 10.41 9.59
N GLY A 30 -11.03 10.37 10.46
CA GLY A 30 -11.15 10.85 11.83
C GLY A 30 -11.18 12.37 11.96
N HIS A 31 -10.83 13.09 10.91
CA HIS A 31 -10.89 14.55 10.88
C HIS A 31 -12.26 14.99 10.40
N ALA A 32 -12.79 16.08 10.96
CA ALA A 32 -14.12 16.53 10.64
C ALA A 32 -14.34 16.74 9.15
N GLY A 33 -13.43 17.41 8.50
CA GLY A 33 -13.52 17.66 7.06
C GLY A 33 -13.41 16.39 6.26
N ALA A 34 -12.49 15.52 6.64
CA ALA A 34 -12.29 14.27 5.96
C ALA A 34 -13.48 13.35 6.17
N HIS A 35 -14.07 13.39 7.35
CA HIS A 35 -15.24 12.61 7.66
C HIS A 35 -16.41 12.95 6.74
N ASP A 36 -16.69 14.23 6.58
CA ASP A 36 -17.75 14.68 5.70
C ASP A 36 -17.49 14.25 4.25
N HIS A 37 -16.26 14.38 3.82
CA HIS A 37 -15.88 13.96 2.48
C HIS A 37 -16.11 12.47 2.28
N ALA A 38 -15.68 11.68 3.25
CA ALA A 38 -15.85 10.23 3.19
C ALA A 38 -17.31 9.83 3.10
N GLU A 39 -18.15 10.48 3.84
CA GLU A 39 -19.59 10.22 3.78
C GLU A 39 -20.16 10.51 2.40
N ARG A 40 -19.79 11.63 1.82
CA ARG A 40 -20.29 12.02 0.52
C ARG A 40 -19.83 11.08 -0.59
N THR A 41 -18.60 10.63 -0.53
CA THR A 41 -18.04 9.77 -1.57
C THR A 41 -18.28 8.30 -1.31
N GLY A 42 -18.47 7.93 -0.05
CA GLY A 42 -18.57 6.54 0.34
C GLY A 42 -17.25 5.80 0.24
N ALA A 43 -16.15 6.51 0.07
CA ALA A 43 -14.86 5.90 -0.18
C ALA A 43 -13.88 6.24 0.92
N THR A 44 -13.98 5.55 2.05
CA THR A 44 -13.05 5.74 3.16
C THR A 44 -11.95 4.72 3.15
N GLU A 45 -12.17 3.61 2.47
CA GLU A 45 -11.27 2.48 2.48
C GLU A 45 -10.61 2.34 1.12
N GLY A 46 -9.34 1.93 1.11
CA GLY A 46 -8.67 1.59 -0.12
C GLY A 46 -8.09 2.76 -0.88
N THR A 47 -7.90 3.92 -0.24
CA THR A 47 -7.39 5.10 -0.93
C THR A 47 -5.97 5.47 -0.57
N HIS A 48 -5.61 5.43 0.72
CA HIS A 48 -4.26 5.80 1.19
C HIS A 48 -3.64 4.67 1.99
N PHE A 49 -2.44 4.27 1.60
CA PHE A 49 -1.77 3.15 2.25
C PHE A 49 -0.32 3.45 2.56
N GLU A 50 0.18 2.85 3.65
CA GLU A 50 1.61 2.79 3.94
C GLU A 50 2.00 1.33 3.98
N ILE A 51 3.08 1.00 3.30
CA ILE A 51 3.60 -0.36 3.25
C ILE A 51 5.03 -0.35 3.78
N THR A 52 5.30 -1.19 4.77
CA THR A 52 6.65 -1.48 5.22
C THR A 52 6.91 -2.94 4.91
N ILE A 53 7.90 -3.21 4.07
CA ILE A 53 8.18 -4.55 3.62
C ILE A 53 9.68 -4.83 3.71
N VAL A 54 10.03 -5.98 4.28
CA VAL A 54 11.41 -6.45 4.38
C VAL A 54 11.49 -7.77 3.62
N SER A 55 12.33 -7.82 2.61
CA SER A 55 12.42 -9.01 1.75
C SER A 55 13.83 -9.19 1.22
N PRO A 56 14.32 -10.43 1.13
CA PRO A 56 15.61 -10.70 0.49
C PRO A 56 15.59 -10.37 -1.01
N ALA A 57 14.43 -10.28 -1.63
CA ALA A 57 14.30 -9.88 -3.03
C ALA A 57 14.83 -8.47 -3.29
N PHE A 58 14.91 -7.64 -2.26
CA PHE A 58 15.40 -6.26 -2.39
C PHE A 58 16.90 -6.13 -2.24
N THR A 59 17.60 -7.19 -1.87
CA THR A 59 19.04 -7.17 -1.70
C THR A 59 19.72 -6.81 -3.02
N GLY A 60 20.56 -5.79 -3.00
CA GLY A 60 21.24 -5.33 -4.21
C GLY A 60 20.42 -4.44 -5.12
N GLN A 61 19.17 -4.16 -4.74
CA GLN A 61 18.29 -3.30 -5.53
C GLN A 61 18.31 -1.87 -4.98
N SER A 62 18.36 -0.90 -5.90
CA SER A 62 18.28 0.51 -5.49
C SER A 62 16.87 0.81 -4.94
N PRO A 63 16.72 1.94 -4.20
CA PRO A 63 15.38 2.32 -3.74
C PRO A 63 14.38 2.47 -4.88
N VAL A 64 14.79 3.00 -6.01
CA VAL A 64 13.90 3.12 -7.17
C VAL A 64 13.50 1.76 -7.70
N ALA A 65 14.47 0.83 -7.80
CA ALA A 65 14.19 -0.51 -8.28
C ALA A 65 13.21 -1.25 -7.35
N ARG A 66 13.38 -1.08 -6.04
CA ARG A 66 12.48 -1.69 -5.06
C ARG A 66 11.05 -1.19 -5.23
N HIS A 67 10.89 0.11 -5.41
CA HIS A 67 9.57 0.71 -5.62
C HIS A 67 8.95 0.20 -6.92
N ARG A 68 9.72 0.07 -7.97
CA ARG A 68 9.22 -0.47 -9.23
C ARG A 68 8.74 -1.90 -9.09
N MET A 69 9.47 -2.72 -8.35
CA MET A 69 9.05 -4.10 -8.10
C MET A 69 7.68 -4.14 -7.45
N ILE A 70 7.45 -3.25 -6.48
CA ILE A 70 6.18 -3.18 -5.78
C ILE A 70 5.08 -2.66 -6.71
N TYR A 71 5.33 -1.58 -7.43
CA TYR A 71 4.34 -1.03 -8.36
C TYR A 71 3.96 -2.03 -9.45
N ASP A 72 4.92 -2.79 -9.95
CA ASP A 72 4.65 -3.80 -10.97
C ASP A 72 3.71 -4.87 -10.43
N LEU A 73 3.91 -5.29 -9.19
CA LEU A 73 3.06 -6.29 -8.57
C LEU A 73 1.66 -5.77 -8.28
N LEU A 74 1.55 -4.51 -7.88
CA LEU A 74 0.26 -3.90 -7.60
C LEU A 74 -0.52 -3.59 -8.87
N GLY A 75 0.19 -3.31 -9.97
CA GLY A 75 -0.40 -3.14 -11.29
C GLY A 75 -1.61 -2.24 -11.32
N ASP A 76 -2.72 -2.79 -11.73
CA ASP A 76 -3.98 -2.04 -11.88
C ASP A 76 -4.53 -1.49 -10.58
N LEU A 77 -4.16 -2.06 -9.43
CA LEU A 77 -4.60 -1.54 -8.15
C LEU A 77 -4.17 -0.09 -7.96
N MET A 78 -3.00 0.28 -8.50
CA MET A 78 -2.51 1.65 -8.40
C MET A 78 -3.40 2.63 -9.17
N LYS A 79 -4.10 2.15 -10.19
CA LYS A 79 -4.96 3.00 -11.00
C LYS A 79 -6.39 3.06 -10.50
N THR A 80 -6.87 1.97 -9.89
CA THR A 80 -8.28 1.82 -9.59
C THR A 80 -8.62 1.88 -8.11
N ARG A 81 -7.71 1.49 -7.24
CA ARG A 81 -8.02 1.32 -5.82
C ARG A 81 -7.11 2.11 -4.88
N ILE A 82 -5.90 2.45 -5.32
CA ILE A 82 -4.92 3.13 -4.47
C ILE A 82 -4.70 4.54 -5.00
N HIS A 83 -5.05 5.54 -4.19
CA HIS A 83 -4.86 6.94 -4.54
C HIS A 83 -3.46 7.41 -4.17
N ALA A 84 -2.99 7.04 -3.01
CA ALA A 84 -1.67 7.42 -2.52
C ALA A 84 -1.02 6.23 -1.82
N LEU A 85 0.27 6.06 -2.03
CA LEU A 85 1.01 4.93 -1.47
C LEU A 85 2.37 5.40 -0.97
N LYS A 86 2.65 5.09 0.29
CA LYS A 86 3.95 5.33 0.90
C LYS A 86 4.62 3.97 1.11
N ILE A 87 5.86 3.85 0.65
CA ILE A 87 6.57 2.57 0.66
C ILE A 87 7.89 2.71 1.41
N ASP A 88 8.13 1.77 2.34
CA ASP A 88 9.42 1.57 2.96
C ASP A 88 9.84 0.14 2.66
N ALA A 89 10.69 -0.03 1.65
CA ALA A 89 11.13 -1.35 1.19
C ALA A 89 12.57 -1.58 1.61
N ARG A 90 12.78 -2.62 2.41
CA ARG A 90 14.08 -2.91 3.00
C ARG A 90 14.56 -4.29 2.61
N ALA A 91 15.86 -4.42 2.39
CA ALA A 91 16.51 -5.72 2.17
C ALA A 91 16.69 -6.43 3.50
N GLN A 92 16.61 -7.74 3.41
CA GLN A 92 16.89 -8.59 4.56
C GLN A 92 18.40 -8.75 4.69
#